data_386048be9e73c2c78a3402c3aa6658a2
#
_entry.id   386048be9e73c2c78a3402c3aa6658a2
#
_cell.length_a   1.000
_cell.length_b   1.000
_cell.length_c   1.000
_cell.angle_alpha   90.00
_cell.angle_beta   90.00
_cell.angle_gamma   90.00
#
_symmetry.space_group_name_H-M   'P 1'
#
loop_
_entity.id
_entity.type
_entity.pdbx_description
1 polymer ?
#
loop_
_entity_poly.entity_id
_entity_poly.type
_entity_poly.pdbx_seq_one_letter_code
_entity_poly.pdbx_strand_id
1 'polypeptide(L)'
;REQIWLAQNTSIMRQDTDYLVRDRCSLPMTDEMYERLAHLENARRGARVWGKSKRLWQYFSSQGAEETRKTLGLDNRPIVLLAANVLGDSLTLGRNIFAESMSEWITKTVQYFAKRTDVQLIIRIHPGEKIVPQVKSMGTVVREALPEIPSHIHLIGALDKINTYDLIE
;
A
#
# COMPACT_ATOMS: atom_id res chain seq x y z
N ARG A 1 5.63 9.51 28.56
CA ARG A 1 6.07 10.89 28.33
C ARG A 1 5.71 11.24 26.89
N GLU A 2 4.97 12.33 26.68
CA GLU A 2 4.75 12.87 25.35
C GLU A 2 6.03 13.59 24.94
N GLN A 3 6.57 13.27 23.79
CA GLN A 3 7.74 13.92 23.22
C GLN A 3 7.29 14.73 22.00
N ILE A 4 7.70 16.00 21.96
CA ILE A 4 7.51 16.87 20.79
C ILE A 4 8.84 16.92 20.05
N TRP A 5 8.80 16.60 18.77
CA TRP A 5 9.96 16.67 17.88
C TRP A 5 9.86 17.92 17.01
N LEU A 6 10.88 18.75 17.06
CA LEU A 6 10.99 19.93 16.21
C LEU A 6 12.09 19.70 15.18
N ALA A 7 11.74 19.80 13.91
CA ALA A 7 12.70 19.77 12.82
C ALA A 7 12.78 21.16 12.16
N GLN A 8 13.99 21.71 12.07
CA GLN A 8 14.25 23.00 11.45
C GLN A 8 14.76 22.79 10.02
N ASN A 9 14.30 23.62 9.08
CA ASN A 9 14.70 23.59 7.67
C ASN A 9 14.40 22.29 6.93
N THR A 10 13.46 21.50 7.41
CA THR A 10 12.95 20.29 6.75
C THR A 10 11.51 20.46 6.34
N SER A 11 11.14 19.85 5.21
CA SER A 11 9.74 19.77 4.81
C SER A 11 8.96 18.99 5.86
N ILE A 12 7.77 19.46 6.23
CA ILE A 12 6.83 18.74 7.08
C ILE A 12 6.50 17.33 6.54
N MET A 13 6.64 17.15 5.23
CA MET A 13 6.42 15.87 4.52
C MET A 13 7.65 14.97 4.46
N ARG A 14 8.81 15.49 4.81
CA ARG A 14 10.09 14.77 4.82
C ARG A 14 10.75 14.99 6.16
N GLN A 15 10.33 14.22 7.14
CA GLN A 15 11.03 14.20 8.42
C GLN A 15 12.27 13.33 8.26
N ASP A 16 13.44 13.93 8.42
CA ASP A 16 14.68 13.18 8.53
C ASP A 16 14.72 12.52 9.92
N THR A 17 14.43 11.24 9.95
CA THR A 17 14.46 10.42 11.16
C THR A 17 15.64 9.44 11.16
N ASP A 18 16.56 9.55 10.21
CA ASP A 18 17.69 8.62 10.06
C ASP A 18 18.54 8.56 11.32
N TYR A 19 18.74 9.70 11.99
CA TYR A 19 19.50 9.75 13.25
C TYR A 19 18.81 8.92 14.35
N LEU A 20 17.47 8.93 14.42
CA LEU A 20 16.72 8.12 15.40
C LEU A 20 16.87 6.62 15.13
N VAL A 21 16.90 6.24 13.86
CA VAL A 21 17.11 4.85 13.46
C VAL A 21 18.54 4.43 13.74
N ARG A 22 19.54 5.24 13.33
CA ARG A 22 20.96 4.94 13.54
C ARG A 22 21.31 4.69 15.00
N ASP A 23 20.79 5.53 15.88
CA ASP A 23 21.11 5.45 17.31
C ASP A 23 20.47 4.25 18.00
N ARG A 24 19.45 3.65 17.39
CA ARG A 24 18.64 2.58 18.01
C ARG A 24 18.60 1.26 17.27
N CYS A 25 18.97 1.21 16.00
CA CYS A 25 18.85 -0.02 15.19
C CYS A 25 19.72 -1.18 15.69
N SER A 26 20.76 -0.90 16.47
CA SER A 26 21.64 -1.91 17.10
C SER A 26 21.18 -2.34 18.51
N LEU A 27 20.17 -1.68 19.07
CA LEU A 27 19.65 -2.02 20.39
C LEU A 27 18.66 -3.19 20.27
N PRO A 28 18.72 -4.18 21.16
CA PRO A 28 17.72 -5.24 21.18
C PRO A 28 16.36 -4.66 21.56
N MET A 29 15.30 -5.20 20.96
CA MET A 29 13.95 -4.85 21.33
C MET A 29 13.63 -5.43 22.72
N THR A 30 12.95 -4.64 23.54
CA THR A 30 12.42 -5.12 24.82
C THR A 30 11.10 -5.89 24.60
N ASP A 31 10.69 -6.70 25.58
CA ASP A 31 9.41 -7.42 25.53
C ASP A 31 8.23 -6.46 25.36
N GLU A 32 8.25 -5.31 26.04
CA GLU A 32 7.24 -4.25 25.86
C GLU A 32 7.17 -3.73 24.41
N MET A 33 8.33 -3.59 23.74
CA MET A 33 8.37 -3.17 22.33
C MET A 33 7.76 -4.24 21.42
N TYR A 34 8.06 -5.52 21.66
CA TYR A 34 7.46 -6.64 20.94
C TYR A 34 5.94 -6.68 21.12
N GLU A 35 5.43 -6.54 22.34
CA GLU A 35 4.00 -6.50 22.60
C GLU A 35 3.31 -5.34 21.86
N ARG A 36 3.92 -4.15 21.89
CA ARG A 36 3.38 -2.97 21.19
C ARG A 36 3.36 -3.18 19.67
N LEU A 37 4.40 -3.79 19.11
CA LEU A 37 4.45 -4.12 17.68
C LEU A 37 3.36 -5.13 17.31
N ALA A 38 3.22 -6.21 18.08
CA ALA A 38 2.18 -7.21 17.87
C ALA A 38 0.77 -6.60 17.95
N HIS A 39 0.53 -5.70 18.91
CA HIS A 39 -0.74 -4.96 18.99
C HIS A 39 -1.00 -4.10 17.75
N LEU A 40 0.03 -3.41 17.22
CA LEU A 40 -0.09 -2.61 16.01
C LEU A 40 -0.40 -3.48 14.78
N GLU A 41 0.30 -4.59 14.62
CA GLU A 41 0.07 -5.53 13.51
C GLU A 41 -1.34 -6.11 13.55
N ASN A 42 -1.76 -6.57 14.72
CA ASN A 42 -3.12 -7.10 14.93
C ASN A 42 -4.20 -6.05 14.65
N ALA A 43 -3.97 -4.79 15.02
CA ALA A 43 -4.91 -3.70 14.72
C ALA A 43 -4.98 -3.42 13.21
N ARG A 44 -3.84 -3.44 12.51
CA ARG A 44 -3.76 -3.24 11.05
C ARG A 44 -4.47 -4.35 10.30
N ARG A 45 -4.18 -5.62 10.63
CA ARG A 45 -4.80 -6.80 9.98
C ARG A 45 -6.29 -6.90 10.31
N GLY A 46 -6.66 -6.62 11.54
CA GLY A 46 -8.03 -6.70 12.04
C GLY A 46 -8.93 -5.52 11.66
N ALA A 47 -8.47 -4.58 10.84
CA ALA A 47 -9.21 -3.36 10.50
C ALA A 47 -9.68 -2.58 11.74
N ARG A 48 -8.85 -2.54 12.78
CA ARG A 48 -9.15 -1.89 14.06
C ARG A 48 -8.33 -0.62 14.25
N VAL A 49 -8.84 0.27 15.07
CA VAL A 49 -8.13 1.47 15.51
C VAL A 49 -7.04 1.07 16.50
N TRP A 50 -5.86 1.67 16.36
CA TRP A 50 -4.75 1.47 17.28
C TRP A 50 -4.47 2.72 18.11
N GLY A 51 -4.43 2.54 19.42
CA GLY A 51 -4.17 3.61 20.37
C GLY A 51 -5.21 4.73 20.31
N LYS A 52 -4.77 5.98 20.41
CA LYS A 52 -5.62 7.19 20.34
C LYS A 52 -5.92 7.62 18.89
N SER A 53 -5.33 6.97 17.89
CA SER A 53 -5.55 7.30 16.49
C SER A 53 -6.91 6.79 16.03
N LYS A 54 -7.68 7.63 15.36
CA LYS A 54 -8.93 7.24 14.69
C LYS A 54 -8.67 6.67 13.28
N ARG A 55 -7.42 6.57 12.85
CA ARG A 55 -7.07 6.11 11.51
C ARG A 55 -7.19 4.59 11.42
N LEU A 56 -7.91 4.12 10.41
CA LEU A 56 -7.92 2.74 9.97
C LEU A 56 -6.95 2.57 8.81
N TRP A 57 -6.09 1.54 8.88
CA TRP A 57 -5.20 1.15 7.77
C TRP A 57 -5.89 0.23 6.77
N GLN A 58 -6.87 -0.53 7.25
CA GLN A 58 -7.73 -1.38 6.43
C GLN A 58 -9.18 -1.14 6.85
N TYR A 59 -10.12 -1.30 5.91
CA TYR A 59 -11.56 -1.18 6.21
C TYR A 59 -12.22 -2.54 6.47
N PHE A 60 -11.55 -3.61 6.11
CA PHE A 60 -12.05 -4.97 6.28
C PHE A 60 -11.00 -5.81 7.00
N SER A 61 -11.45 -6.66 7.90
CA SER A 61 -10.58 -7.61 8.60
C SER A 61 -9.99 -8.62 7.63
N SER A 62 -8.82 -9.13 7.96
CA SER A 62 -8.19 -10.23 7.25
C SER A 62 -9.12 -11.45 7.25
N GLN A 63 -9.22 -12.11 6.10
CA GLN A 63 -9.88 -13.41 5.91
C GLN A 63 -8.84 -14.52 5.68
N GLY A 64 -7.57 -14.13 5.63
CA GLY A 64 -6.45 -15.00 5.33
C GLY A 64 -6.11 -15.06 3.84
N ALA A 65 -4.84 -15.34 3.56
CA ALA A 65 -4.32 -15.36 2.20
C ALA A 65 -4.99 -16.41 1.32
N GLU A 66 -5.25 -17.60 1.88
CA GLU A 66 -5.88 -18.70 1.12
C GLU A 66 -7.29 -18.35 0.61
N GLU A 67 -8.11 -17.76 1.48
CA GLU A 67 -9.46 -17.36 1.10
C GLU A 67 -9.44 -16.21 0.09
N THR A 68 -8.50 -15.29 0.26
CA THR A 68 -8.30 -14.18 -0.68
C THR A 68 -7.83 -14.69 -2.05
N ARG A 69 -6.95 -15.69 -2.11
CA ARG A 69 -6.53 -16.35 -3.36
C ARG A 69 -7.71 -16.98 -4.08
N LYS A 70 -8.57 -17.71 -3.36
CA LYS A 70 -9.79 -18.31 -3.92
C LYS A 70 -10.76 -17.26 -4.45
N THR A 71 -10.99 -16.21 -3.67
CA THR A 71 -11.89 -15.11 -4.06
C THR A 71 -11.43 -14.41 -5.33
N LEU A 72 -10.13 -14.24 -5.52
CA LEU A 72 -9.54 -13.62 -6.71
C LEU A 72 -9.36 -14.60 -7.88
N GLY A 73 -9.57 -15.90 -7.67
CA GLY A 73 -9.34 -16.92 -8.70
C GLY A 73 -7.87 -17.07 -9.09
N LEU A 74 -6.96 -16.87 -8.12
CA LEU A 74 -5.53 -16.97 -8.38
C LEU A 74 -5.10 -18.42 -8.56
N ASP A 75 -4.23 -18.65 -9.53
CA ASP A 75 -3.62 -19.96 -9.79
C ASP A 75 -2.19 -20.06 -9.17
N ASN A 76 -1.42 -21.06 -9.58
CA ASN A 76 -0.09 -21.33 -9.03
C ASN A 76 1.04 -20.48 -9.63
N ARG A 77 0.74 -19.55 -10.56
CA ARG A 77 1.77 -18.64 -11.10
C ARG A 77 2.30 -17.71 -10.03
N PRO A 78 3.54 -17.24 -10.15
CA PRO A 78 4.08 -16.19 -9.29
C PRO A 78 3.18 -14.96 -9.29
N ILE A 79 3.00 -14.34 -8.13
CA ILE A 79 2.18 -13.16 -7.94
C ILE A 79 3.09 -11.93 -7.78
N VAL A 80 2.74 -10.88 -8.51
CA VAL A 80 3.32 -9.55 -8.34
C VAL A 80 2.24 -8.64 -7.79
N LEU A 81 2.47 -8.05 -6.62
CA LEU A 81 1.57 -7.09 -6.00
C LEU A 81 2.03 -5.66 -6.30
N LEU A 82 1.18 -4.91 -6.98
CA LEU A 82 1.30 -3.47 -7.15
C LEU A 82 0.39 -2.76 -6.14
N ALA A 83 0.93 -2.40 -4.99
CA ALA A 83 0.22 -1.60 -3.99
C ALA A 83 0.30 -0.12 -4.41
N ALA A 84 -0.76 0.36 -5.07
CA ALA A 84 -0.80 1.72 -5.58
C ALA A 84 -0.99 2.73 -4.44
N ASN A 85 -0.37 3.91 -4.58
CA ASN A 85 -0.64 5.06 -3.72
C ASN A 85 -1.79 5.90 -4.30
N VAL A 86 -2.24 6.91 -3.58
CA VAL A 86 -3.22 7.89 -4.04
C VAL A 86 -2.55 8.84 -5.04
N LEU A 87 -3.17 9.11 -6.19
CA LEU A 87 -2.65 10.08 -7.16
C LEU A 87 -2.53 11.46 -6.50
N GLY A 88 -1.38 12.09 -6.67
CA GLY A 88 -1.11 13.41 -6.08
C GLY A 88 -0.79 13.38 -4.59
N ASP A 89 -0.49 12.20 -4.02
CA ASP A 89 0.02 12.12 -2.64
C ASP A 89 1.30 12.95 -2.52
N SER A 90 1.29 13.88 -1.58
CA SER A 90 2.42 14.77 -1.31
C SER A 90 3.72 14.03 -0.97
N LEU A 91 3.64 12.81 -0.45
CA LEU A 91 4.82 11.97 -0.17
C LEU A 91 5.53 11.51 -1.44
N THR A 92 4.89 11.58 -2.60
CA THR A 92 5.49 11.21 -3.89
C THR A 92 6.18 12.38 -4.60
N LEU A 93 5.94 13.61 -4.15
CA LEU A 93 6.52 14.81 -4.77
C LEU A 93 8.06 14.79 -4.71
N GLY A 94 8.68 14.97 -5.85
CA GLY A 94 10.14 14.99 -5.99
C GLY A 94 10.81 13.63 -5.73
N ARG A 95 10.06 12.52 -5.77
CA ARG A 95 10.59 11.15 -5.64
C ARG A 95 10.49 10.35 -6.94
N ASN A 96 10.22 11.03 -8.03
CA ASN A 96 10.18 10.41 -9.35
C ASN A 96 11.61 10.05 -9.79
N ILE A 97 11.89 8.76 -10.01
CA ILE A 97 13.22 8.27 -10.39
C ILE A 97 13.21 7.81 -11.86
N PHE A 98 12.18 7.08 -12.28
CA PHE A 98 12.12 6.40 -13.59
C PHE A 98 10.80 6.67 -14.34
N ALA A 99 9.94 7.54 -13.83
CA ALA A 99 8.72 8.00 -14.48
C ALA A 99 8.49 9.47 -14.13
N GLU A 100 7.92 10.24 -15.03
CA GLU A 100 7.61 11.66 -14.80
C GLU A 100 6.42 11.85 -13.87
N SER A 101 5.53 10.87 -13.83
CA SER A 101 4.35 10.88 -12.97
C SER A 101 3.96 9.48 -12.50
N MET A 102 3.17 9.41 -11.44
CA MET A 102 2.59 8.16 -10.95
C MET A 102 1.67 7.52 -12.01
N SER A 103 0.92 8.31 -12.76
CA SER A 103 0.07 7.81 -13.85
C SER A 103 0.89 7.16 -14.95
N GLU A 104 1.99 7.75 -15.33
CA GLU A 104 2.92 7.17 -16.33
C GLU A 104 3.53 5.87 -15.82
N TRP A 105 4.00 5.87 -14.57
CA TRP A 105 4.55 4.66 -13.95
C TRP A 105 3.54 3.51 -13.98
N ILE A 106 2.31 3.75 -13.53
CA ILE A 106 1.24 2.74 -13.55
C ILE A 106 0.96 2.27 -14.97
N THR A 107 0.80 3.20 -15.92
CA THR A 107 0.53 2.87 -17.33
C THR A 107 1.60 1.94 -17.88
N LYS A 108 2.88 2.30 -17.75
CA LYS A 108 4.00 1.47 -18.21
C LYS A 108 4.04 0.11 -17.52
N THR A 109 3.79 0.09 -16.21
CA THR A 109 3.79 -1.15 -15.43
C THR A 109 2.69 -2.10 -15.90
N VAL A 110 1.45 -1.64 -16.01
CA VAL A 110 0.34 -2.53 -16.41
C VAL A 110 0.49 -3.00 -17.86
N GLN A 111 0.98 -2.15 -18.76
CA GLN A 111 1.26 -2.52 -20.15
C GLN A 111 2.38 -3.55 -20.27
N TYR A 112 3.41 -3.47 -19.41
CA TYR A 112 4.44 -4.49 -19.33
C TYR A 112 3.87 -5.83 -18.88
N PHE A 113 3.11 -5.83 -17.77
CA PHE A 113 2.54 -7.05 -17.22
C PHE A 113 1.41 -7.64 -18.09
N ALA A 114 0.73 -6.84 -18.90
CA ALA A 114 -0.24 -7.35 -19.85
C ALA A 114 0.36 -8.39 -20.84
N LYS A 115 1.65 -8.30 -21.10
CA LYS A 115 2.40 -9.22 -21.98
C LYS A 115 3.05 -10.40 -21.23
N ARG A 116 2.99 -10.42 -19.90
CA ARG A 116 3.65 -11.41 -19.03
C ARG A 116 2.62 -12.39 -18.47
N THR A 117 2.24 -13.36 -19.30
CA THR A 117 1.26 -14.39 -18.91
C THR A 117 1.81 -15.45 -17.96
N ASP A 118 3.11 -15.44 -17.71
CA ASP A 118 3.82 -16.31 -16.78
C ASP A 118 3.68 -15.91 -15.30
N VAL A 119 3.14 -14.72 -15.04
CA VAL A 119 2.88 -14.20 -13.69
C VAL A 119 1.44 -13.68 -13.58
N GLN A 120 0.97 -13.52 -12.38
CA GLN A 120 -0.26 -12.79 -12.08
C GLN A 120 0.06 -11.43 -11.48
N LEU A 121 -0.57 -10.37 -11.98
CA LEU A 121 -0.45 -9.03 -11.42
C LEU A 121 -1.69 -8.72 -10.59
N ILE A 122 -1.51 -8.40 -9.32
CA ILE A 122 -2.56 -7.83 -8.46
C ILE A 122 -2.29 -6.34 -8.31
N ILE A 123 -3.25 -5.52 -8.72
CA ILE A 123 -3.19 -4.07 -8.55
C ILE A 123 -4.15 -3.70 -7.44
N ARG A 124 -3.61 -3.31 -6.28
CA ARG A 124 -4.41 -2.85 -5.14
C ARG A 124 -4.50 -1.33 -5.14
N ILE A 125 -5.67 -0.81 -5.44
CA ILE A 125 -5.96 0.63 -5.32
C ILE A 125 -5.95 1.00 -3.83
N HIS A 126 -5.29 2.13 -3.50
CA HIS A 126 -5.18 2.57 -2.12
C HIS A 126 -6.57 2.86 -1.52
N PRO A 127 -6.93 2.29 -0.37
CA PRO A 127 -8.25 2.52 0.25
C PRO A 127 -8.56 3.99 0.54
N GLY A 128 -7.54 4.81 0.75
CA GLY A 128 -7.68 6.26 0.94
C GLY A 128 -8.18 7.02 -0.28
N GLU A 129 -8.15 6.42 -1.48
CA GLU A 129 -8.63 7.07 -2.71
C GLU A 129 -10.11 7.44 -2.64
N LYS A 130 -10.90 6.72 -1.84
CA LYS A 130 -12.31 7.05 -1.62
C LYS A 130 -12.54 8.33 -0.82
N ILE A 131 -11.54 8.77 -0.04
CA ILE A 131 -11.67 9.89 0.90
C ILE A 131 -11.10 11.17 0.30
N VAL A 132 -10.09 11.04 -0.55
CA VAL A 132 -9.41 12.18 -1.17
C VAL A 132 -10.11 12.52 -2.48
N PRO A 133 -10.70 13.70 -2.63
CA PRO A 133 -11.28 14.14 -3.90
C PRO A 133 -10.20 14.12 -4.98
N GLN A 134 -10.44 13.38 -6.04
CA GLN A 134 -9.50 13.25 -7.15
C GLN A 134 -10.17 13.58 -8.47
N VAL A 135 -9.43 14.25 -9.34
CA VAL A 135 -9.86 14.48 -10.73
C VAL A 135 -9.88 13.16 -11.50
N LYS A 136 -8.95 12.25 -11.17
CA LYS A 136 -8.81 10.95 -11.82
C LYS A 136 -8.41 9.89 -10.81
N SER A 137 -9.08 8.75 -10.82
CA SER A 137 -8.73 7.64 -9.94
C SER A 137 -7.61 6.79 -10.53
N MET A 138 -6.86 6.09 -9.68
CA MET A 138 -5.86 5.11 -10.13
C MET A 138 -6.51 4.00 -10.96
N GLY A 139 -7.71 3.57 -10.59
CA GLY A 139 -8.48 2.59 -11.36
C GLY A 139 -8.82 3.07 -12.76
N THR A 140 -9.08 4.36 -12.93
CA THR A 140 -9.29 4.98 -14.26
C THR A 140 -8.01 4.92 -15.08
N VAL A 141 -6.86 5.25 -14.49
CA VAL A 141 -5.55 5.17 -15.19
C VAL A 141 -5.29 3.75 -15.70
N VAL A 142 -5.56 2.74 -14.86
CA VAL A 142 -5.38 1.33 -15.27
C VAL A 142 -6.30 0.97 -16.44
N ARG A 143 -7.59 1.32 -16.39
CA ARG A 143 -8.56 0.99 -17.44
C ARG A 143 -8.29 1.74 -18.75
N GLU A 144 -7.78 2.94 -18.68
CA GLU A 144 -7.35 3.68 -19.89
C GLU A 144 -6.10 3.06 -20.52
N ALA A 145 -5.17 2.58 -19.67
CA ALA A 145 -3.96 1.90 -20.15
C ALA A 145 -4.24 0.50 -20.72
N LEU A 146 -5.27 -0.19 -20.17
CA LEU A 146 -5.73 -1.52 -20.56
C LEU A 146 -7.27 -1.50 -20.65
N PRO A 147 -7.85 -1.14 -21.81
CA PRO A 147 -9.29 -1.16 -22.00
C PRO A 147 -9.90 -2.55 -21.78
N GLU A 148 -9.17 -3.59 -22.18
CA GLU A 148 -9.44 -4.99 -21.85
C GLU A 148 -8.38 -5.49 -20.89
N ILE A 149 -8.77 -5.74 -19.65
CA ILE A 149 -7.89 -6.25 -18.61
C ILE A 149 -7.71 -7.76 -18.81
N PRO A 150 -6.49 -8.25 -19.09
CA PRO A 150 -6.24 -9.68 -19.21
C PRO A 150 -6.58 -10.46 -17.95
N SER A 151 -6.99 -11.72 -18.06
CA SER A 151 -7.44 -12.57 -16.95
C SER A 151 -6.39 -12.79 -15.85
N HIS A 152 -5.11 -12.59 -16.14
CA HIS A 152 -4.01 -12.69 -15.18
C HIS A 152 -3.69 -11.35 -14.46
N ILE A 153 -4.48 -10.30 -14.72
CA ILE A 153 -4.36 -9.02 -14.04
C ILE A 153 -5.62 -8.77 -13.22
N HIS A 154 -5.45 -8.62 -11.93
CA HIS A 154 -6.53 -8.45 -10.96
C HIS A 154 -6.52 -7.01 -10.42
N LEU A 155 -7.55 -6.24 -10.76
CA LEU A 155 -7.70 -4.87 -10.28
C LEU A 155 -8.63 -4.85 -9.06
N ILE A 156 -8.04 -4.59 -7.89
CA ILE A 156 -8.77 -4.49 -6.62
C ILE A 156 -9.00 -3.01 -6.32
N GLY A 157 -10.26 -2.61 -6.30
CA GLY A 157 -10.70 -1.24 -6.04
C GLY A 157 -10.54 -0.82 -4.58
N ALA A 158 -10.64 0.50 -4.35
CA ALA A 158 -10.52 1.08 -3.01
C ALA A 158 -11.60 0.58 -2.03
N LEU A 159 -12.77 0.17 -2.55
CA LEU A 159 -13.93 -0.28 -1.77
C LEU A 159 -14.08 -1.81 -1.71
N ASP A 160 -13.25 -2.55 -2.44
CA ASP A 160 -13.34 -3.99 -2.48
C ASP A 160 -12.98 -4.59 -1.11
N LYS A 161 -13.76 -5.60 -0.70
CA LYS A 161 -13.68 -6.24 0.62
C LYS A 161 -12.48 -7.17 0.72
N ILE A 162 -11.30 -6.67 0.37
CA ILE A 162 -10.04 -7.39 0.44
C ILE A 162 -9.09 -6.63 1.36
N ASN A 163 -8.55 -7.32 2.35
CA ASN A 163 -7.51 -6.80 3.21
C ASN A 163 -6.16 -6.87 2.48
N THR A 164 -5.43 -5.78 2.45
CA THR A 164 -4.14 -5.72 1.73
C THR A 164 -3.09 -6.67 2.33
N TYR A 165 -3.16 -6.96 3.62
CA TYR A 165 -2.22 -7.89 4.26
C TYR A 165 -2.40 -9.33 3.80
N ASP A 166 -3.63 -9.73 3.42
CA ASP A 166 -3.90 -11.06 2.85
C ASP A 166 -3.27 -11.25 1.46
N LEU A 167 -2.86 -10.16 0.80
CA LEU A 167 -2.19 -10.19 -0.51
C LEU A 167 -0.66 -10.31 -0.40
N ILE A 168 -0.10 -10.13 0.81
CA ILE A 168 1.35 -10.14 1.06
C ILE A 168 1.80 -11.51 1.58
N GLU A 169 0.89 -12.29 2.12
CA GLU A 169 1.08 -13.67 2.60
C GLU A 169 0.95 -14.67 1.45
#